data_f88b288ef2a7d5b2596adfe09c258a96
#
_entry.id   f88b288ef2a7d5b2596adfe09c258a96
#
_cell.length_a   1.000
_cell.length_b   1.000
_cell.length_c   1.000
_cell.angle_alpha   90.00
_cell.angle_beta   90.00
_cell.angle_gamma   90.00
#
_symmetry.space_group_name_H-M   'P 1'
#
loop_
_entity.id
_entity.type
_entity.pdbx_description
1 polymer ?
#
loop_
_entity_poly.entity_id
_entity_poly.type
_entity_poly.pdbx_seq_one_letter_code
_entity_poly.pdbx_strand_id
1 'polypeptide(L)'
;MAERVDCVVIGAGVVGLACAKFLAEAGRDVIVLEAADMIGSETSSRNSEVIHAGIYYPTGTFKAEVCVEGKHFLYDYCAERGIPHKRIGKLIVASSDSELPKLDGLGMVTRLRAEG
;
A
#
# COMPACT_ATOMS: atom_id res chain seq x y z
N MET A 1 34.34 5.95 20.66
CA MET A 1 34.28 6.75 19.42
C MET A 1 32.82 6.85 19.01
N ALA A 2 32.38 8.00 18.58
CA ALA A 2 31.04 8.13 18.00
C ALA A 2 31.11 7.67 16.53
N GLU A 3 30.27 6.75 16.15
CA GLU A 3 30.07 6.41 14.75
C GLU A 3 29.28 7.53 14.07
N ARG A 4 29.68 7.87 12.85
CA ARG A 4 28.99 8.87 12.03
C ARG A 4 28.27 8.15 10.92
N VAL A 5 26.96 8.42 10.80
CA VAL A 5 26.10 7.93 9.74
C VAL A 5 25.40 9.09 9.06
N ASP A 6 25.00 8.93 7.81
CA ASP A 6 24.28 9.98 7.08
C ASP A 6 22.83 10.11 7.54
N CYS A 7 22.19 8.99 7.79
CA CYS A 7 20.76 8.92 8.11
C CYS A 7 20.46 7.91 9.20
N VAL A 8 19.52 8.24 10.06
CA VAL A 8 18.94 7.32 11.02
C VAL A 8 17.43 7.23 10.77
N VAL A 9 16.94 6.01 10.58
CA VAL A 9 15.51 5.73 10.45
C VAL A 9 15.02 5.11 11.75
N ILE A 10 14.02 5.71 12.36
CA ILE A 10 13.42 5.21 13.61
C ILE A 10 12.16 4.43 13.28
N GLY A 11 12.18 3.14 13.58
CA GLY A 11 11.13 2.18 13.31
C GLY A 11 11.40 1.32 12.06
N ALA A 12 11.36 0.01 12.23
CA ALA A 12 11.55 -0.98 11.18
C ALA A 12 10.23 -1.64 10.73
N GLY A 13 9.16 -0.86 10.67
CA GLY A 13 7.94 -1.21 9.94
C GLY A 13 8.14 -1.03 8.43
N VAL A 14 7.13 -1.38 7.63
CA VAL A 14 7.21 -1.32 6.16
C VAL A 14 7.59 0.07 5.64
N VAL A 15 7.11 1.14 6.25
CA VAL A 15 7.44 2.52 5.84
C VAL A 15 8.90 2.85 6.15
N GLY A 16 9.37 2.56 7.37
CA GLY A 16 10.76 2.80 7.76
C GLY A 16 11.74 2.01 6.91
N LEU A 17 11.45 0.73 6.66
CA LEU A 17 12.28 -0.13 5.81
C LEU A 17 12.30 0.35 4.36
N ALA A 18 11.17 0.82 3.82
CA ALA A 18 11.13 1.41 2.49
C ALA A 18 11.99 2.68 2.40
N CYS A 19 11.85 3.59 3.37
CA CYS A 19 12.67 4.80 3.43
C CYS A 19 14.17 4.46 3.52
N ALA A 20 14.55 3.54 4.41
CA ALA A 20 15.93 3.12 4.58
C ALA A 20 16.49 2.52 3.29
N LYS A 21 15.71 1.68 2.59
CA LYS A 21 16.08 1.09 1.30
C LYS A 21 16.40 2.18 0.26
N PHE A 22 15.48 3.13 0.05
CA PHE A 22 15.67 4.19 -0.93
C PHE A 22 16.86 5.11 -0.60
N LEU A 23 17.09 5.41 0.69
CA LEU A 23 18.24 6.17 1.13
C LEU A 23 19.55 5.42 0.85
N ALA A 24 19.59 4.12 1.15
CA ALA A 24 20.75 3.27 0.89
C ALA A 24 21.04 3.12 -0.63
N GLU A 25 19.99 2.96 -1.44
CA GLU A 25 20.11 2.94 -2.91
C GLU A 25 20.61 4.28 -3.48
N ALA A 26 20.34 5.38 -2.79
CA ALA A 26 20.89 6.70 -3.10
C ALA A 26 22.35 6.90 -2.57
N GLY A 27 22.97 5.85 -2.06
CA GLY A 27 24.35 5.86 -1.59
C GLY A 27 24.56 6.47 -0.21
N ARG A 28 23.49 6.59 0.60
CA ARG A 28 23.58 7.08 1.98
C ARG A 28 23.94 5.96 2.94
N ASP A 29 24.72 6.29 3.94
CA ASP A 29 24.96 5.40 5.08
C ASP A 29 23.78 5.49 6.05
N VAL A 30 23.05 4.39 6.23
CA VAL A 30 21.74 4.39 6.92
C VAL A 30 21.74 3.37 8.05
N ILE A 31 21.34 3.81 9.24
CA ILE A 31 21.03 2.92 10.37
C ILE A 31 19.53 2.94 10.61
N VAL A 32 18.94 1.76 10.82
CA VAL A 32 17.55 1.60 11.25
C VAL A 32 17.53 1.20 12.72
N LEU A 33 16.79 1.94 13.54
CA LEU A 33 16.57 1.64 14.94
C LEU A 33 15.15 1.12 15.14
N GLU A 34 15.03 -0.05 15.78
CA GLU A 34 13.74 -0.67 16.12
C GLU A 34 13.69 -0.93 17.63
N ALA A 35 12.55 -0.63 18.25
CA ALA A 35 12.34 -0.85 19.68
C ALA A 35 11.92 -2.29 20.00
N ALA A 36 11.28 -2.98 19.03
CA ALA A 36 10.87 -4.36 19.17
C ALA A 36 12.02 -5.33 18.81
N ASP A 37 11.91 -6.56 19.27
CA ASP A 37 12.91 -7.61 19.02
C ASP A 37 12.95 -8.07 17.55
N MET A 38 11.91 -7.76 16.76
CA MET A 38 11.79 -8.14 15.37
C MET A 38 11.29 -6.98 14.49
N ILE A 39 11.85 -6.88 13.30
CA ILE A 39 11.36 -5.95 12.29
C ILE A 39 9.94 -6.30 11.84
N GLY A 40 9.13 -5.29 11.53
CA GLY A 40 7.77 -5.49 10.98
C GLY A 40 6.77 -6.15 11.94
N SER A 41 7.11 -6.35 13.20
CA SER A 41 6.30 -7.10 14.17
C SER A 41 5.04 -6.38 14.65
N GLU A 42 4.99 -5.07 14.53
CA GLU A 42 3.87 -4.23 14.96
C GLU A 42 2.78 -4.11 13.87
N THR A 43 2.34 -2.91 13.54
CA THR A 43 1.26 -2.63 12.58
C THR A 43 1.50 -3.28 11.21
N SER A 44 2.76 -3.36 10.76
CA SER A 44 3.11 -3.94 9.45
C SER A 44 2.81 -5.43 9.34
N SER A 45 2.80 -6.18 10.44
CA SER A 45 2.43 -7.59 10.47
C SER A 45 0.91 -7.83 10.52
N ARG A 46 0.12 -6.76 10.70
CA ARG A 46 -1.33 -6.82 10.93
C ARG A 46 -2.10 -6.07 9.86
N ASN A 47 -1.90 -6.47 8.62
CA ASN A 47 -2.56 -5.89 7.47
C ASN A 47 -3.49 -6.90 6.80
N SER A 48 -4.30 -6.42 5.86
CA SER A 48 -5.27 -7.24 5.13
C SER A 48 -4.68 -7.93 3.89
N GLU A 49 -3.38 -7.80 3.64
CA GLU A 49 -2.68 -8.32 2.45
C GLU A 49 -3.28 -7.83 1.11
N VAL A 50 -3.99 -6.71 1.15
CA VAL A 50 -4.66 -6.14 -0.03
C VAL A 50 -3.93 -4.89 -0.48
N ILE A 51 -3.47 -4.88 -1.73
CA ILE A 51 -2.96 -3.68 -2.38
C ILE A 51 -4.16 -2.75 -2.65
N HIS A 52 -4.16 -1.58 -2.03
CA HIS A 52 -5.25 -0.63 -2.14
C HIS A 52 -5.36 -0.05 -3.55
N ALA A 53 -6.59 -0.03 -4.09
CA ALA A 53 -6.87 0.52 -5.41
C ALA A 53 -7.01 2.06 -5.44
N GLY A 54 -7.18 2.69 -4.27
CA GLY A 54 -7.42 4.14 -4.15
C GLY A 54 -8.86 4.59 -4.35
N ILE A 55 -9.78 3.67 -4.69
CA ILE A 55 -11.18 3.98 -5.08
C ILE A 55 -12.06 4.57 -3.99
N TYR A 56 -11.67 4.44 -2.71
CA TYR A 56 -12.44 4.94 -1.57
C TYR A 56 -12.08 6.37 -1.17
N TYR A 57 -11.04 6.93 -1.76
CA TYR A 57 -10.57 8.27 -1.39
C TYR A 57 -11.07 9.30 -2.40
N PRO A 58 -11.47 10.50 -1.93
CA PRO A 58 -11.95 11.55 -2.83
C PRO A 58 -10.89 11.89 -3.89
N THR A 59 -11.34 12.01 -5.14
CA THR A 59 -10.47 12.40 -6.27
C THR A 59 -9.78 13.73 -5.98
N GLY A 60 -8.51 13.84 -6.35
CA GLY A 60 -7.69 15.04 -6.12
C GLY A 60 -7.12 15.17 -4.70
N THR A 61 -7.33 14.17 -3.85
CA THR A 61 -6.63 14.14 -2.56
C THR A 61 -5.28 13.45 -2.71
N PHE A 62 -4.27 13.95 -1.98
CA PHE A 62 -2.93 13.35 -1.95
C PHE A 62 -2.98 11.85 -1.61
N LYS A 63 -3.88 11.45 -0.72
CA LYS A 63 -4.06 10.04 -0.36
C LYS A 63 -4.56 9.19 -1.53
N ALA A 64 -5.46 9.71 -2.37
CA ALA A 64 -5.92 9.03 -3.57
C ALA A 64 -4.77 8.85 -4.58
N GLU A 65 -4.01 9.90 -4.82
CA GLU A 65 -2.87 9.93 -5.74
C GLU A 65 -1.80 8.91 -5.34
N VAL A 66 -1.30 8.99 -4.10
CA VAL A 66 -0.25 8.06 -3.63
C VAL A 66 -0.71 6.62 -3.53
N CYS A 67 -2.02 6.36 -3.30
CA CYS A 67 -2.55 5.00 -3.36
C CYS A 67 -2.51 4.42 -4.77
N VAL A 68 -2.85 5.21 -5.78
CA VAL A 68 -2.83 4.76 -7.19
C VAL A 68 -1.40 4.53 -7.65
N GLU A 69 -0.50 5.48 -7.41
CA GLU A 69 0.93 5.35 -7.74
C GLU A 69 1.57 4.17 -7.00
N GLY A 70 1.35 4.08 -5.69
CA GLY A 70 1.88 3.01 -4.86
C GLY A 70 1.37 1.62 -5.28
N LYS A 71 0.13 1.52 -5.75
CA LYS A 71 -0.40 0.28 -6.33
C LYS A 71 0.40 -0.17 -7.55
N HIS A 72 0.64 0.73 -8.50
CA HIS A 72 1.42 0.40 -9.69
C HIS A 72 2.86 0.03 -9.32
N PHE A 73 3.49 0.85 -8.50
CA PHE A 73 4.83 0.59 -7.98
C PHE A 73 4.93 -0.79 -7.31
N LEU A 74 3.97 -1.16 -6.45
CA LEU A 74 4.00 -2.45 -5.75
C LEU A 74 3.85 -3.63 -6.70
N TYR A 75 3.03 -3.55 -7.74
CA TYR A 75 2.92 -4.63 -8.72
C TYR A 75 4.22 -4.84 -9.48
N ASP A 76 4.85 -3.76 -9.92
CA ASP A 76 6.12 -3.83 -10.63
C ASP A 76 7.24 -4.32 -9.71
N TYR A 77 7.33 -3.78 -8.51
CA TYR A 77 8.28 -4.19 -7.49
C TYR A 77 8.16 -5.67 -7.11
N CYS A 78 6.94 -6.16 -6.91
CA CYS A 78 6.71 -7.57 -6.59
C CYS A 78 7.10 -8.48 -7.75
N ALA A 79 6.80 -8.08 -8.99
CA ALA A 79 7.17 -8.84 -10.18
C ALA A 79 8.70 -8.92 -10.33
N GLU A 80 9.40 -7.80 -10.21
CA GLU A 80 10.87 -7.72 -10.30
C GLU A 80 11.60 -8.54 -9.23
N ARG A 81 11.02 -8.61 -8.04
CA ARG A 81 11.61 -9.28 -6.87
C ARG A 81 11.13 -10.72 -6.66
N GLY A 82 10.25 -11.22 -7.52
CA GLY A 82 9.68 -12.57 -7.37
C GLY A 82 8.79 -12.72 -6.14
N ILE A 83 8.21 -11.61 -5.63
CA ILE A 83 7.31 -11.63 -4.48
C ILE A 83 5.93 -12.12 -4.94
N PRO A 84 5.40 -13.21 -4.36
CA PRO A 84 4.10 -13.74 -4.74
C PRO A 84 2.98 -12.71 -4.59
N HIS A 85 2.24 -12.47 -5.64
CA HIS A 85 1.10 -11.55 -5.65
C HIS A 85 0.12 -11.93 -6.76
N LYS A 86 -1.13 -11.47 -6.66
CA LYS A 86 -2.17 -11.74 -7.66
C LYS A 86 -3.05 -10.50 -7.87
N ARG A 87 -3.38 -10.21 -9.12
CA ARG A 87 -4.39 -9.20 -9.50
C ARG A 87 -5.76 -9.87 -9.54
N ILE A 88 -6.37 -10.07 -8.39
CA ILE A 88 -7.67 -10.75 -8.29
C ILE A 88 -8.86 -9.82 -8.51
N GLY A 89 -8.61 -8.52 -8.54
CA GLY A 89 -9.68 -7.51 -8.59
C GLY A 89 -10.40 -7.35 -7.27
N LYS A 90 -11.53 -6.65 -7.32
CA LYS A 90 -12.41 -6.42 -6.18
C LYS A 90 -13.86 -6.39 -6.67
N LEU A 91 -14.73 -7.09 -5.98
CA LEU A 91 -16.17 -6.98 -6.16
C LEU A 91 -16.73 -6.03 -5.10
N ILE A 92 -17.47 -5.03 -5.54
CA ILE A 92 -18.20 -4.11 -4.67
C ILE A 92 -19.68 -4.27 -5.01
N VAL A 93 -20.47 -4.60 -4.00
CA VAL A 93 -21.91 -4.86 -4.16
C VAL A 93 -22.69 -3.89 -3.29
N ALA A 94 -23.85 -3.43 -3.81
CA ALA A 94 -24.86 -2.78 -3.00
C ALA A 94 -25.78 -3.86 -2.44
N SER A 95 -26.04 -3.83 -1.15
CA SER A 95 -26.96 -4.72 -0.46
C SER A 95 -28.38 -4.14 -0.39
N SER A 96 -28.52 -2.86 -0.74
CA SER A 96 -29.82 -2.15 -0.76
C SER A 96 -29.82 -1.06 -1.84
N ASP A 97 -31.03 -0.66 -2.27
CA ASP A 97 -31.20 0.41 -3.25
C ASP A 97 -30.59 1.76 -2.79
N SER A 98 -30.54 1.99 -1.49
CA SER A 98 -29.96 3.21 -0.93
C SER A 98 -28.43 3.32 -1.14
N GLU A 99 -27.77 2.22 -1.44
CA GLU A 99 -26.31 2.16 -1.70
C GLU A 99 -25.96 2.32 -3.19
N LEU A 100 -26.94 2.18 -4.09
CA LEU A 100 -26.73 2.29 -5.54
C LEU A 100 -26.07 3.62 -5.95
N PRO A 101 -26.46 4.80 -5.41
CA PRO A 101 -25.81 6.05 -5.77
C PRO A 101 -24.30 6.08 -5.44
N LYS A 102 -23.87 5.34 -4.42
CA LYS A 102 -22.45 5.23 -4.06
C LYS A 102 -21.68 4.39 -5.09
N LEU A 103 -22.30 3.33 -5.61
CA LEU A 103 -21.70 2.53 -6.68
C LEU A 103 -21.59 3.33 -7.98
N ASP A 104 -22.65 4.06 -8.35
CA ASP A 104 -22.64 4.91 -9.53
C ASP A 104 -21.57 5.99 -9.45
N GLY A 105 -21.37 6.58 -8.27
CA GLY A 105 -20.32 7.56 -8.01
C GLY A 105 -18.90 7.02 -8.10
N LEU A 106 -18.71 5.71 -7.98
CA LEU A 106 -17.40 5.06 -8.17
C LEU A 106 -17.06 4.82 -9.66
N GLY A 107 -17.99 5.12 -10.59
CA GLY A 107 -17.77 4.96 -12.03
C GLY A 107 -17.57 3.51 -12.50
N MET A 108 -17.91 2.53 -11.68
CA MET A 108 -17.63 1.11 -11.90
C MET A 108 -18.89 0.25 -11.95
N VAL A 109 -19.95 0.75 -12.60
CA VAL A 109 -21.20 -0.04 -12.70
C VAL A 109 -21.11 -1.04 -13.85
N THR A 110 -20.60 -2.21 -13.55
CA THR A 110 -20.98 -3.39 -14.34
C THR A 110 -22.26 -3.95 -13.72
N ARG A 111 -23.40 -3.68 -14.33
CA ARG A 111 -24.66 -4.30 -13.93
C ARG A 111 -24.63 -5.76 -14.33
N LEU A 112 -24.38 -6.63 -13.36
CA LEU A 112 -24.71 -8.04 -13.54
C LEU A 112 -26.24 -8.14 -13.52
N ARG A 113 -26.86 -8.28 -14.68
CA ARG A 113 -28.24 -8.73 -14.75
C ARG A 113 -28.22 -10.22 -14.35
N ALA A 114 -28.86 -10.53 -13.22
CA ALA A 114 -29.31 -11.89 -12.98
C ALA A 114 -30.39 -12.17 -14.06
N GLU A 115 -30.03 -12.90 -15.07
CA GLU A 115 -31.01 -13.55 -15.93
C GLU A 115 -31.56 -14.68 -15.06
N GLY A 116 -32.85 -14.56 -14.71
CA GLY A 116 -33.64 -15.53 -13.97
C GLY A 116 -33.90 -16.81 -14.76
#